data_807173823484f5963e6d091cb46d14bb
#
_entry.id   807173823484f5963e6d091cb46d14bb
#
_cell.length_a   1.000
_cell.length_b   1.000
_cell.length_c   1.000
_cell.angle_alpha   90.00
_cell.angle_beta   90.00
_cell.angle_gamma   90.00
#
_symmetry.space_group_name_H-M   'P 1'
#
loop_
_entity.id
_entity.type
_entity.pdbx_description
1 polymer ?
#
loop_
_entity_poly.entity_id
_entity_poly.type
_entity_poly.pdbx_seq_one_letter_code
_entity_poly.pdbx_strand_id
1 'polypeptide(L)'
;MNEGKKFEDCFNKSVPKEYFCYRLRDAGGWSDATNLRFTSSNMCDFIMYAKGRIFLLELKSVKENSLSYSNIGKIENGVIKKTSVLAEEYKKQGVVSGYLINYRGANKTYFVSADKLADRMLNNPKKSLNLKECEEIGVFVEQTLKRVNYVYNVEKFIEEV
;
A
#
# COMPACT_ATOMS: atom_id res chain seq x y z
N MET A 1 19.03 5.29 -4.07
CA MET A 1 18.00 4.41 -3.45
C MET A 1 16.73 4.52 -4.27
N ASN A 2 16.06 3.42 -4.55
CA ASN A 2 14.75 3.43 -5.23
C ASN A 2 13.73 4.18 -4.36
N GLU A 3 12.97 5.10 -4.95
CA GLU A 3 11.99 5.95 -4.24
C GLU A 3 10.88 5.15 -3.56
N GLY A 4 10.48 4.00 -4.12
CA GLY A 4 9.56 3.07 -3.47
C GLY A 4 10.13 2.53 -2.17
N LYS A 5 11.38 2.05 -2.18
CA LYS A 5 12.08 1.60 -0.96
C LYS A 5 12.25 2.72 0.06
N LYS A 6 12.53 3.94 -0.40
CA LYS A 6 12.62 5.11 0.49
C LYS A 6 11.29 5.38 1.19
N PHE A 7 10.18 5.30 0.47
CA PHE A 7 8.85 5.45 1.04
C PHE A 7 8.56 4.37 2.09
N GLU A 8 8.82 3.11 1.77
CA GLU A 8 8.67 1.99 2.71
C GLU A 8 9.52 2.16 3.97
N ASP A 9 10.79 2.56 3.82
CA ASP A 9 11.69 2.80 4.96
C ASP A 9 11.24 3.97 5.82
N CYS A 10 10.76 5.07 5.21
CA CYS A 10 10.21 6.21 5.93
C CYS A 10 8.94 5.86 6.70
N PHE A 11 8.04 5.11 6.07
CA PHE A 11 6.82 4.63 6.72
C PHE A 11 7.16 3.73 7.92
N ASN A 12 7.99 2.71 7.70
CA ASN A 12 8.39 1.77 8.75
C ASN A 12 9.02 2.47 9.97
N LYS A 13 9.88 3.47 9.73
CA LYS A 13 10.50 4.29 10.80
C LYS A 13 9.51 5.20 11.52
N SER A 14 8.37 5.48 10.91
CA SER A 14 7.31 6.33 11.48
C SER A 14 6.33 5.55 12.36
N VAL A 15 6.33 4.21 12.26
CA VAL A 15 5.47 3.36 13.10
C VAL A 15 5.94 3.45 14.55
N PRO A 16 5.06 3.78 15.51
CA PRO A 16 5.37 3.75 16.94
C PRO A 16 5.92 2.39 17.38
N LYS A 17 6.93 2.39 18.25
CA LYS A 17 7.65 1.17 18.67
C LYS A 17 6.79 0.18 19.46
N GLU A 18 5.71 0.64 20.05
CA GLU A 18 4.73 -0.18 20.76
C GLU A 18 3.85 -1.00 19.83
N TYR A 19 3.79 -0.69 18.54
CA TYR A 19 3.04 -1.47 17.57
C TYR A 19 3.92 -2.50 16.88
N PHE A 20 3.37 -3.69 16.70
CA PHE A 20 4.01 -4.68 15.84
C PHE A 20 3.92 -4.21 14.39
N CYS A 21 5.06 -4.17 13.70
CA CYS A 21 5.12 -3.89 12.27
C CYS A 21 6.21 -4.74 11.63
N TYR A 22 5.81 -5.53 10.65
CA TYR A 22 6.73 -6.42 9.95
C TYR A 22 6.63 -6.19 8.44
N ARG A 23 7.78 -5.88 7.83
CA ARG A 23 7.90 -5.79 6.37
C ARG A 23 8.10 -7.18 5.80
N LEU A 24 7.19 -7.59 4.92
CA LEU A 24 7.35 -8.81 4.15
C LEU A 24 8.41 -8.59 3.08
N ARG A 25 9.44 -9.42 3.09
CA ARG A 25 10.48 -9.38 2.07
C ARG A 25 9.99 -10.18 0.87
N ASP A 26 10.14 -9.61 -0.33
CA ASP A 26 10.04 -10.41 -1.53
C ASP A 26 11.04 -11.57 -1.41
N ALA A 27 10.62 -12.77 -1.79
CA ALA A 27 11.52 -13.90 -1.90
C ALA A 27 12.54 -13.54 -2.99
N GLY A 28 13.55 -12.79 -2.60
CA GLY A 28 14.66 -12.39 -3.44
C GLY A 28 15.31 -13.65 -3.95
N GLY A 29 15.46 -13.77 -5.27
CA GLY A 29 16.07 -14.91 -5.88
C GLY A 29 17.42 -15.21 -5.24
N TRP A 30 17.48 -16.21 -4.39
CA TRP A 30 18.68 -16.98 -4.21
C TRP A 30 18.84 -17.74 -5.50
N SER A 31 19.68 -17.23 -6.38
CA SER A 31 20.20 -17.94 -7.52
C SER A 31 21.18 -19.00 -7.01
N ASP A 32 20.67 -20.12 -6.56
CA ASP A 32 21.44 -21.33 -6.50
C ASP A 32 20.59 -22.53 -6.90
N ALA A 33 20.87 -22.97 -8.12
CA ALA A 33 20.88 -24.36 -8.59
C ALA A 33 19.63 -25.25 -8.43
N THR A 34 18.48 -24.76 -8.01
CA THR A 34 17.23 -25.53 -8.12
C THR A 34 16.17 -24.71 -8.85
N ASN A 35 15.74 -25.22 -10.02
CA ASN A 35 14.71 -24.63 -10.91
C ASN A 35 13.31 -24.57 -10.27
N LEU A 36 13.17 -24.15 -9.03
CA LEU A 36 11.89 -23.94 -8.37
C LEU A 36 11.44 -22.49 -8.59
N ARG A 37 10.78 -22.26 -9.72
CA ARG A 37 10.11 -20.99 -10.11
C ARG A 37 8.82 -20.77 -9.31
N PHE A 38 8.84 -20.92 -8.02
CA PHE A 38 7.72 -20.52 -7.16
C PHE A 38 8.14 -19.37 -6.26
N THR A 39 8.25 -18.17 -6.85
CA THR A 39 8.20 -16.94 -6.07
C THR A 39 6.74 -16.71 -5.71
N SER A 40 6.33 -17.11 -4.51
CA SER A 40 5.06 -16.65 -3.96
C SER A 40 5.17 -15.13 -3.78
N SER A 41 4.42 -14.36 -4.56
CA SER A 41 4.31 -12.92 -4.33
C SER A 41 3.64 -12.71 -2.97
N ASN A 42 4.24 -11.88 -2.12
CA ASN A 42 3.62 -11.49 -0.86
C ASN A 42 2.27 -10.82 -1.11
N MET A 43 1.33 -11.06 -0.20
CA MET A 43 0.00 -10.47 -0.23
C MET A 43 0.05 -8.93 -0.12
N CYS A 44 1.01 -8.41 0.66
CA CYS A 44 1.23 -6.98 0.90
C CYS A 44 2.69 -6.71 1.27
N ASP A 45 3.08 -5.45 1.42
CA ASP A 45 4.43 -5.07 1.83
C ASP A 45 4.62 -5.12 3.34
N PHE A 46 3.58 -4.78 4.12
CA PHE A 46 3.63 -4.73 5.58
C PHE A 46 2.45 -5.41 6.23
N ILE A 47 2.72 -6.10 7.33
CA ILE A 47 1.72 -6.52 8.31
C ILE A 47 1.98 -5.72 9.58
N MET A 48 0.96 -5.01 10.07
CA MET A 48 1.03 -4.25 11.31
C MET A 48 -0.13 -4.64 12.23
N TYR A 49 0.13 -4.71 13.53
CA TYR A 49 -0.91 -4.87 14.55
C TYR A 49 -0.90 -3.66 15.46
N ALA A 50 -2.02 -2.95 15.51
CA ALA A 50 -2.19 -1.76 16.31
C ALA A 50 -3.64 -1.60 16.77
N LYS A 51 -3.83 -1.20 18.01
CA LYS A 51 -5.15 -0.92 18.61
C LYS A 51 -6.19 -2.03 18.38
N GLY A 52 -5.76 -3.30 18.52
CA GLY A 52 -6.64 -4.47 18.36
C GLY A 52 -6.99 -4.84 16.92
N ARG A 53 -6.36 -4.22 15.92
CA ARG A 53 -6.62 -4.48 14.49
C ARG A 53 -5.36 -4.91 13.76
N ILE A 54 -5.54 -5.74 12.73
CA ILE A 54 -4.48 -6.14 11.79
C ILE A 54 -4.55 -5.24 10.56
N PHE A 55 -3.42 -4.68 10.17
CA PHE A 55 -3.26 -3.87 8.98
C PHE A 55 -2.43 -4.62 7.95
N LEU A 56 -2.96 -4.79 6.75
CA LEU A 56 -2.29 -5.38 5.59
C LEU A 56 -2.09 -4.27 4.56
N LEU A 57 -0.87 -3.77 4.47
CA LEU A 57 -0.57 -2.55 3.73
C LEU A 57 0.34 -2.81 2.54
N GLU A 58 -0.11 -2.44 1.36
CA GLU A 58 0.69 -2.35 0.14
C GLU A 58 1.10 -0.89 -0.08
N LEU A 59 2.37 -0.62 -0.32
CA LEU A 59 2.89 0.73 -0.50
C LEU A 59 3.23 1.00 -1.97
N LYS A 60 2.75 2.11 -2.50
CA LYS A 60 3.05 2.57 -3.86
C LYS A 60 3.47 4.03 -3.86
N SER A 61 4.55 4.34 -4.57
CA SER A 61 5.05 5.70 -4.71
C SER A 61 5.17 6.05 -6.19
N VAL A 62 4.53 7.14 -6.60
CA VAL A 62 4.56 7.64 -7.98
C VAL A 62 5.00 9.10 -8.00
N LYS A 63 5.68 9.50 -9.06
CA LYS A 63 6.10 10.91 -9.27
C LYS A 63 4.94 11.74 -9.82
N GLU A 64 4.21 11.15 -10.74
CA GLU A 64 3.07 11.74 -11.42
C GLU A 64 1.86 11.81 -10.49
N ASN A 65 0.85 12.59 -10.87
CA ASN A 65 -0.42 12.68 -10.15
C ASN A 65 -1.41 11.56 -10.53
N SER A 66 -0.90 10.42 -11.01
CA SER A 66 -1.71 9.26 -11.38
C SER A 66 -0.92 7.96 -11.19
N LEU A 67 -1.53 7.00 -10.52
CA LEU A 67 -1.02 5.65 -10.33
C LEU A 67 -1.63 4.73 -11.40
N SER A 68 -0.83 4.26 -12.35
CA SER A 68 -1.28 3.24 -13.30
C SER A 68 -1.51 1.90 -12.59
N TYR A 69 -2.63 1.25 -12.86
CA TYR A 69 -2.95 -0.08 -12.30
C TYR A 69 -1.94 -1.15 -12.74
N SER A 70 -1.34 -1.00 -13.92
CA SER A 70 -0.27 -1.90 -14.39
C SER A 70 0.97 -1.86 -13.49
N ASN A 71 1.19 -0.78 -12.75
CA ASN A 71 2.28 -0.67 -11.76
C ASN A 71 1.99 -1.41 -10.45
N ILE A 72 0.73 -1.82 -10.24
CA ILE A 72 0.33 -2.61 -9.07
C ILE A 72 0.41 -4.09 -9.40
N GLY A 73 -0.07 -4.48 -10.58
CA GLY A 73 -0.07 -5.87 -11.02
C GLY A 73 -0.92 -6.11 -12.27
N LYS A 74 -1.01 -7.37 -12.66
CA LYS A 74 -1.82 -7.78 -13.82
C LYS A 74 -3.31 -7.73 -13.48
N ILE A 75 -4.10 -7.16 -14.38
CA ILE A 75 -5.56 -7.12 -14.26
C ILE A 75 -6.14 -8.45 -14.76
N GLU A 76 -6.93 -9.09 -13.92
CA GLU A 76 -7.67 -10.32 -14.23
C GLU A 76 -9.15 -10.08 -13.84
N ASN A 77 -10.07 -10.33 -14.76
CA ASN A 77 -11.52 -10.11 -14.55
C ASN A 77 -11.86 -8.68 -14.06
N GLY A 78 -11.17 -7.68 -14.58
CA GLY A 78 -11.40 -6.26 -14.27
C GLY A 78 -10.69 -5.73 -13.01
N VAL A 79 -10.11 -6.61 -12.18
CA VAL A 79 -9.42 -6.24 -10.94
C VAL A 79 -8.03 -6.88 -10.89
N ILE A 80 -7.09 -6.23 -10.23
CA ILE A 80 -5.79 -6.80 -9.96
C ILE A 80 -5.93 -7.90 -8.89
N LYS A 81 -5.36 -9.08 -9.14
CA LYS A 81 -5.43 -10.24 -8.24
C LYS A 81 -5.05 -9.89 -6.79
N LYS A 82 -3.95 -9.17 -6.59
CA LYS A 82 -3.53 -8.72 -5.24
C LYS A 82 -4.61 -7.86 -4.58
N THR A 83 -5.22 -6.94 -5.31
CA THR A 83 -6.31 -6.08 -4.82
C THR A 83 -7.54 -6.90 -4.43
N SER A 84 -7.90 -7.91 -5.22
CA SER A 84 -9.01 -8.81 -4.88
C SER A 84 -8.75 -9.58 -3.59
N VAL A 85 -7.54 -10.11 -3.40
CA VAL A 85 -7.16 -10.82 -2.16
C VAL A 85 -7.24 -9.87 -0.96
N LEU A 86 -6.67 -8.68 -1.05
CA LEU A 86 -6.73 -7.69 0.03
C LEU A 86 -8.16 -7.22 0.32
N ALA A 87 -9.02 -7.11 -0.70
CA ALA A 87 -10.42 -6.74 -0.53
C ALA A 87 -11.21 -7.83 0.22
N GLU A 88 -10.92 -9.11 -0.01
CA GLU A 88 -11.51 -10.20 0.76
C GLU A 88 -11.03 -10.18 2.23
N GLU A 89 -9.76 -9.88 2.48
CA GLU A 89 -9.25 -9.73 3.85
C GLU A 89 -9.91 -8.54 4.57
N TYR A 90 -10.17 -7.43 3.87
CA TYR A 90 -10.82 -6.24 4.44
C TYR A 90 -12.23 -6.52 4.98
N LYS A 91 -12.92 -7.51 4.45
CA LYS A 91 -14.26 -7.92 4.93
C LYS A 91 -14.23 -8.61 6.29
N LYS A 92 -13.07 -9.06 6.76
CA LYS A 92 -12.91 -9.77 8.03
C LYS A 92 -12.89 -8.79 9.20
N GLN A 93 -13.52 -9.19 10.30
CA GLN A 93 -13.55 -8.36 11.51
C GLN A 93 -12.14 -8.06 12.04
N GLY A 94 -11.87 -6.80 12.32
CA GLY A 94 -10.57 -6.37 12.85
C GLY A 94 -9.44 -6.31 11.83
N VAL A 95 -9.72 -6.49 10.54
CA VAL A 95 -8.74 -6.36 9.47
C VAL A 95 -8.92 -5.07 8.70
N VAL A 96 -7.84 -4.32 8.53
CA VAL A 96 -7.73 -3.14 7.66
C VAL A 96 -6.72 -3.49 6.56
N SER A 97 -7.15 -3.55 5.32
CA SER A 97 -6.28 -3.86 4.20
C SER A 97 -6.42 -2.83 3.08
N GLY A 98 -5.31 -2.50 2.44
CA GLY A 98 -5.34 -1.53 1.35
C GLY A 98 -3.97 -1.00 0.96
N TYR A 99 -4.00 0.12 0.30
CA TYR A 99 -2.85 0.75 -0.35
C TYR A 99 -2.51 2.09 0.30
N LEU A 100 -1.26 2.26 0.68
CA LEU A 100 -0.68 3.57 0.96
C LEU A 100 -0.07 4.10 -0.34
N ILE A 101 -0.65 5.15 -0.90
CA ILE A 101 -0.25 5.70 -2.19
C ILE A 101 0.37 7.08 -1.96
N ASN A 102 1.67 7.20 -2.25
CA ASN A 102 2.42 8.45 -2.15
C ASN A 102 2.55 9.09 -3.54
N TYR A 103 1.89 10.22 -3.73
CA TYR A 103 2.02 11.09 -4.91
C TYR A 103 3.12 12.11 -4.65
N ARG A 104 4.36 11.75 -5.02
CA ARG A 104 5.57 12.54 -4.70
C ARG A 104 5.54 13.96 -5.26
N GLY A 105 5.03 14.13 -6.48
CA GLY A 105 4.93 15.45 -7.11
C GLY A 105 4.01 16.40 -6.37
N ALA A 106 3.00 15.89 -5.66
CA ALA A 106 2.05 16.65 -4.86
C ALA A 106 2.39 16.67 -3.36
N ASN A 107 3.41 15.93 -2.93
CA ASN A 107 3.74 15.74 -1.50
C ASN A 107 2.54 15.24 -0.66
N LYS A 108 1.75 14.32 -1.21
CA LYS A 108 0.56 13.80 -0.56
C LYS A 108 0.57 12.28 -0.51
N THR A 109 0.13 11.74 0.62
CA THR A 109 -0.05 10.29 0.79
C THR A 109 -1.47 10.01 1.24
N TYR A 110 -2.09 8.99 0.64
CA TYR A 110 -3.44 8.55 0.97
C TYR A 110 -3.45 7.05 1.24
N PHE A 111 -4.28 6.63 2.19
CA PHE A 111 -4.67 5.25 2.31
C PHE A 111 -5.99 5.04 1.55
N VAL A 112 -6.01 4.05 0.69
CA VAL A 112 -7.21 3.59 -0.02
C VAL A 112 -7.45 2.15 0.36
N SER A 113 -8.58 1.85 0.98
CA SER A 113 -8.94 0.48 1.32
C SER A 113 -9.09 -0.37 0.05
N ALA A 114 -8.75 -1.65 0.17
CA ALA A 114 -8.68 -2.53 -0.99
C ALA A 114 -10.07 -2.78 -1.64
N ASP A 115 -11.13 -2.77 -0.85
CA ASP A 115 -12.51 -2.87 -1.35
C ASP A 115 -12.90 -1.67 -2.21
N LYS A 116 -12.60 -0.44 -1.76
CA LYS A 116 -12.86 0.78 -2.54
C LYS A 116 -12.04 0.83 -3.83
N LEU A 117 -10.79 0.37 -3.78
CA LEU A 117 -9.96 0.31 -4.96
C LEU A 117 -10.46 -0.74 -5.96
N ALA A 118 -10.87 -1.93 -5.47
CA ALA A 118 -11.47 -2.97 -6.29
C ALA A 118 -12.77 -2.50 -6.95
N ASP A 119 -13.66 -1.88 -6.18
CA ASP A 119 -14.91 -1.29 -6.68
C ASP A 119 -14.65 -0.23 -7.75
N ARG A 120 -13.66 0.64 -7.51
CA ARG A 120 -13.25 1.66 -8.49
C ARG A 120 -12.76 1.05 -9.79
N MET A 121 -11.96 -0.02 -9.74
CA MET A 121 -11.49 -0.72 -10.93
C MET A 121 -12.63 -1.36 -11.73
N LEU A 122 -13.62 -1.94 -11.06
CA LEU A 122 -14.75 -2.60 -11.69
C LEU A 122 -15.71 -1.62 -12.34
N ASN A 123 -15.97 -0.49 -11.70
CA ASN A 123 -16.99 0.48 -12.12
C ASN A 123 -16.45 1.64 -12.96
N ASN A 124 -15.14 1.73 -13.16
CA ASN A 124 -14.52 2.80 -13.93
C ASN A 124 -13.61 2.23 -15.02
N PRO A 125 -13.83 2.56 -16.31
CA PRO A 125 -13.01 2.07 -17.42
C PRO A 125 -11.57 2.61 -17.43
N LYS A 126 -11.25 3.60 -16.60
CA LYS A 126 -9.90 4.13 -16.46
C LYS A 126 -8.95 3.05 -15.94
N LYS A 127 -7.71 3.09 -16.45
CA LYS A 127 -6.65 2.14 -16.05
C LYS A 127 -5.67 2.72 -15.04
N SER A 128 -6.08 3.75 -14.31
CA SER A 128 -5.27 4.44 -13.33
C SER A 128 -6.13 5.15 -12.28
N LEU A 129 -5.54 5.41 -11.12
CA LEU A 129 -6.12 6.21 -10.06
C LEU A 129 -5.37 7.54 -9.98
N ASN A 130 -6.01 8.63 -10.33
CA ASN A 130 -5.41 9.95 -10.20
C ASN A 130 -5.56 10.52 -8.79
N LEU A 131 -4.79 11.57 -8.49
CA LEU A 131 -4.75 12.19 -7.16
C LEU A 131 -6.15 12.64 -6.68
N LYS A 132 -6.95 13.28 -7.53
CA LYS A 132 -8.31 13.74 -7.14
C LYS A 132 -9.22 12.57 -6.79
N GLU A 133 -9.20 11.52 -7.60
CA GLU A 133 -9.96 10.29 -7.34
C GLU A 133 -9.49 9.62 -6.06
N CYS A 134 -8.18 9.65 -5.78
CA CYS A 134 -7.62 9.13 -4.54
C CYS A 134 -8.05 9.97 -3.32
N GLU A 135 -8.14 11.28 -3.46
CA GLU A 135 -8.68 12.17 -2.42
C GLU A 135 -10.16 11.89 -2.10
N GLU A 136 -10.96 11.54 -3.11
CA GLU A 136 -12.39 11.25 -2.95
C GLU A 136 -12.65 9.95 -2.17
N ILE A 137 -11.84 8.89 -2.42
CA ILE A 137 -12.09 7.56 -1.86
C ILE A 137 -11.15 7.17 -0.72
N GLY A 138 -10.06 7.91 -0.54
CA GLY A 138 -8.99 7.61 0.42
C GLY A 138 -9.05 8.45 1.69
N VAL A 139 -8.22 8.06 2.65
CA VAL A 139 -7.94 8.79 3.88
C VAL A 139 -6.56 9.43 3.75
N PHE A 140 -6.48 10.74 3.99
CA PHE A 140 -5.20 11.46 3.94
C PHE A 140 -4.28 11.01 5.09
N VAL A 141 -3.06 10.66 4.76
CA VAL A 141 -2.03 10.30 5.74
C VAL A 141 -1.08 11.49 5.92
N GLU A 142 -1.16 12.13 7.07
CA GLU A 142 -0.30 13.28 7.37
C GLU A 142 1.18 12.91 7.29
N GLN A 143 1.94 13.77 6.63
CA GLN A 143 3.38 13.60 6.49
C GLN A 143 4.12 14.92 6.68
N THR A 144 5.30 14.86 7.29
CA THR A 144 6.19 16.01 7.50
C THR A 144 7.56 15.70 6.94
N LEU A 145 8.09 16.57 6.10
CA LEU A 145 9.47 16.44 5.61
C LEU A 145 10.45 16.91 6.68
N LYS A 146 11.29 15.99 7.17
CA LYS A 146 12.39 16.26 8.09
C LYS A 146 13.72 16.05 7.35
N ARG A 147 14.38 17.16 6.99
CA ARG A 147 15.59 17.17 6.13
C ARG A 147 15.30 16.52 4.77
N VAL A 148 15.63 15.25 4.58
CA VAL A 148 15.46 14.51 3.32
C VAL A 148 14.48 13.33 3.42
N ASN A 149 13.91 13.08 4.60
CA ASN A 149 13.02 11.96 4.87
C ASN A 149 11.65 12.44 5.35
N TYR A 150 10.60 11.76 4.90
CA TYR A 150 9.26 11.99 5.44
C TYR A 150 9.05 11.22 6.74
N VAL A 151 8.31 11.83 7.64
CA VAL A 151 7.75 11.22 8.85
C VAL A 151 6.24 11.24 8.71
N TYR A 152 5.61 10.08 8.87
CA TYR A 152 4.17 9.88 8.75
C TYR A 152 3.51 9.88 10.13
N ASN A 153 2.33 10.49 10.24
CA ASN A 153 1.53 10.44 11.46
C ASN A 153 0.72 9.13 11.48
N VAL A 154 1.39 8.04 11.82
CA VAL A 154 0.81 6.69 11.82
C VAL A 154 -0.29 6.54 12.88
N GLU A 155 -0.17 7.21 14.03
CA GLU A 155 -1.22 7.21 15.07
C GLU A 155 -2.53 7.75 14.52
N LYS A 156 -2.50 8.94 13.92
CA LYS A 156 -3.67 9.55 13.33
C LYS A 156 -4.25 8.71 12.20
N PHE A 157 -3.39 8.14 11.34
CA PHE A 157 -3.81 7.22 10.28
C PHE A 157 -4.60 6.04 10.86
N ILE A 158 -4.09 5.39 11.92
CA ILE A 158 -4.75 4.26 12.58
C ILE A 158 -6.13 4.66 13.14
N GLU A 159 -6.28 5.89 13.63
CA GLU A 159 -7.54 6.39 14.20
C GLU A 159 -8.60 6.71 13.14
N GLU A 160 -8.16 7.11 11.94
CA GLU A 160 -9.05 7.57 10.86
C GLU A 160 -9.54 6.46 9.91
N VAL A 161 -8.99 5.24 10.02
CA VAL A 161 -9.32 4.11 9.13
C VAL A 161 -10.11 2.99 9.83
#